data_6da989e16277cdb87122f1b474fb7de3
#
_entry.id   6da989e16277cdb87122f1b474fb7de3
#
_cell.length_a   1.000
_cell.length_b   1.000
_cell.length_c   1.000
_cell.angle_alpha   90.00
_cell.angle_beta   90.00
_cell.angle_gamma   90.00
#
_symmetry.space_group_name_H-M   'P 1'
#
loop_
_entity.id
_entity.type
_entity.pdbx_description
1 polymer ?
#
loop_
_entity_poly.entity_id
_entity_poly.type
_entity_poly.pdbx_seq_one_letter_code
_entity_poly.pdbx_strand_id
1 'polypeptide(L)'
;MAQTVEIKKKEGKPPAVVTKATRALAWIMNLRIVRAFQRYGMVRGAQMSGGIAYSALFTIAGALTIGLSAFSYTLGGNAKLREGLFASIDSALPGVLITADNPNALLDPNDLIVDDPFNLATFIALLVFLWSSIGLMGGLAMTIQSMFGIVAVPRNPVATKLLNLSGFIVLCLGVLSTTVLVSLTRLFSDWLFGFLGISGAVGAFFVTAGSYLVAFVIDAAVVIYLIRVMSGVRAPAKDLLIGGAVAALGSGILRYLGTSAVGSVTNNPLLAGFAAIVTILLWINFLARLLLVAACVTANPPAPSGPTPSQLEHLEESPNYVTESEPDTKRWVHDPRSGIIAPDPPEPEAEVAPEWSGWKAARARKRIEAAEQAKVEAEAQLAIAEDAYRRGAWDAFYARTRYTTNAKNAAVKRGDVVIKDKS
;
A
#
# COMPACT_ATOMS: atom_id res chain seq x y z
N MET A 1 6.94 55.56 -18.74
CA MET A 1 5.70 55.24 -19.48
C MET A 1 5.87 53.87 -20.11
N ALA A 2 5.41 52.83 -19.41
CA ALA A 2 5.40 51.47 -19.93
C ALA A 2 3.97 51.20 -20.43
N GLN A 3 3.86 50.98 -21.75
CA GLN A 3 2.60 50.60 -22.38
C GLN A 3 2.32 49.11 -22.06
N THR A 4 1.30 48.87 -21.24
CA THR A 4 0.75 47.55 -21.01
C THR A 4 -0.04 47.14 -22.26
N VAL A 5 0.50 46.20 -23.03
CA VAL A 5 -0.21 45.59 -24.17
C VAL A 5 -1.18 44.56 -23.62
N GLU A 6 -2.46 44.94 -23.51
CA GLU A 6 -3.54 43.97 -23.25
C GLU A 6 -3.77 43.08 -24.46
N ILE A 7 -3.24 41.88 -24.46
CA ILE A 7 -3.57 40.86 -25.46
C ILE A 7 -4.95 40.27 -25.11
N LYS A 8 -6.01 40.86 -25.72
CA LYS A 8 -7.35 40.27 -25.69
C LYS A 8 -7.37 38.96 -26.45
N LYS A 9 -7.14 37.81 -25.73
CA LYS A 9 -7.27 36.48 -26.28
C LYS A 9 -8.75 36.23 -26.61
N LYS A 10 -9.12 36.24 -27.89
CA LYS A 10 -10.43 35.80 -28.36
C LYS A 10 -10.59 34.33 -28.02
N GLU A 11 -11.28 33.98 -26.94
CA GLU A 11 -11.68 32.61 -26.64
C GLU A 11 -12.78 32.19 -27.62
N GLY A 12 -12.34 31.61 -28.74
CA GLY A 12 -13.23 30.88 -29.65
C GLY A 12 -13.70 29.61 -28.94
N LYS A 13 -15.02 29.35 -28.92
CA LYS A 13 -15.56 28.08 -28.39
C LYS A 13 -14.83 26.91 -29.06
N PRO A 14 -14.23 25.99 -28.27
CA PRO A 14 -13.52 24.85 -28.86
C PRO A 14 -14.48 24.00 -29.72
N PRO A 15 -14.01 23.43 -30.82
CA PRO A 15 -14.84 22.64 -31.73
C PRO A 15 -15.48 21.45 -30.96
N ALA A 16 -16.72 21.08 -31.32
CA ALA A 16 -17.54 20.08 -30.62
C ALA A 16 -16.85 18.71 -30.47
N VAL A 17 -15.90 18.39 -31.35
CA VAL A 17 -15.08 17.16 -31.29
C VAL A 17 -14.09 17.25 -30.11
N VAL A 18 -13.44 18.40 -29.91
CA VAL A 18 -12.52 18.63 -28.80
C VAL A 18 -13.24 18.52 -27.45
N THR A 19 -14.46 19.06 -27.37
CA THR A 19 -15.27 18.98 -26.13
C THR A 19 -15.76 17.54 -25.83
N LYS A 20 -16.00 16.70 -26.83
CA LYS A 20 -16.33 15.29 -26.62
C LYS A 20 -15.10 14.48 -26.18
N ALA A 21 -13.96 14.70 -26.82
CA ALA A 21 -12.70 14.05 -26.47
C ALA A 21 -12.25 14.43 -25.06
N THR A 22 -12.32 15.69 -24.68
CA THR A 22 -11.95 16.15 -23.32
C THR A 22 -12.91 15.59 -22.26
N ARG A 23 -14.21 15.47 -22.54
CA ARG A 23 -15.17 14.81 -21.64
C ARG A 23 -14.86 13.32 -21.46
N ALA A 24 -14.56 12.61 -22.55
CA ALA A 24 -14.20 11.20 -22.50
C ALA A 24 -12.90 10.98 -21.69
N LEU A 25 -11.88 11.82 -21.93
CA LEU A 25 -10.64 11.82 -21.16
C LEU A 25 -10.91 12.09 -19.67
N ALA A 26 -11.68 13.11 -19.34
CA ALA A 26 -12.03 13.42 -17.96
C ALA A 26 -12.79 12.26 -17.29
N TRP A 27 -13.70 11.59 -18.02
CA TRP A 27 -14.39 10.40 -17.52
C TRP A 27 -13.43 9.25 -17.25
N ILE A 28 -12.52 8.94 -18.20
CA ILE A 28 -11.49 7.90 -18.04
C ILE A 28 -10.60 8.22 -16.84
N MET A 29 -10.11 9.47 -16.73
CA MET A 29 -9.24 9.91 -15.64
C MET A 29 -9.92 9.84 -14.26
N ASN A 30 -11.26 9.90 -14.22
CA ASN A 30 -12.05 9.75 -13.01
C ASN A 30 -12.36 8.29 -12.64
N LEU A 31 -12.03 7.30 -13.49
CA LEU A 31 -12.20 5.90 -13.14
C LEU A 31 -11.33 5.54 -11.93
N ARG A 32 -11.89 4.80 -10.98
CA ARG A 32 -11.21 4.39 -9.74
C ARG A 32 -9.85 3.71 -9.99
N ILE A 33 -9.79 2.83 -10.98
CA ILE A 33 -8.57 2.11 -11.36
C ILE A 33 -7.51 3.09 -11.89
N VAL A 34 -7.89 4.04 -12.75
CA VAL A 34 -6.97 5.03 -13.32
C VAL A 34 -6.41 5.93 -12.23
N ARG A 35 -7.24 6.43 -11.34
CA ARG A 35 -6.81 7.23 -10.17
C ARG A 35 -5.88 6.44 -9.24
N ALA A 36 -6.14 5.14 -9.06
CA ALA A 36 -5.27 4.26 -8.28
C ALA A 36 -3.89 4.11 -8.92
N PHE A 37 -3.81 3.92 -10.25
CA PHE A 37 -2.52 3.87 -10.95
C PHE A 37 -1.77 5.20 -10.92
N GLN A 38 -2.48 6.32 -11.06
CA GLN A 38 -1.88 7.65 -10.91
C GLN A 38 -1.29 7.84 -9.51
N ARG A 39 -2.06 7.47 -8.46
CA ARG A 39 -1.56 7.50 -7.09
C ARG A 39 -0.33 6.62 -6.90
N TYR A 40 -0.36 5.39 -7.41
CA TYR A 40 0.76 4.47 -7.40
C TYR A 40 2.02 5.08 -8.04
N GLY A 41 1.88 5.77 -9.19
CA GLY A 41 2.97 6.46 -9.88
C GLY A 41 3.52 7.63 -9.06
N MET A 42 2.65 8.51 -8.55
CA MET A 42 3.05 9.69 -7.76
C MET A 42 3.82 9.33 -6.48
N VAL A 43 3.44 8.23 -5.83
CA VAL A 43 4.10 7.76 -4.59
C VAL A 43 5.33 6.89 -4.91
N ARG A 44 5.76 6.81 -6.18
CA ARG A 44 6.90 5.99 -6.61
C ARG A 44 6.74 4.50 -6.26
N GLY A 45 5.53 3.97 -6.41
CA GLY A 45 5.18 2.59 -6.05
C GLY A 45 6.04 1.54 -6.76
N ALA A 46 6.51 1.80 -7.99
CA ALA A 46 7.40 0.90 -8.72
C ALA A 46 8.77 0.72 -8.03
N GLN A 47 9.31 1.79 -7.45
CA GLN A 47 10.58 1.72 -6.70
C GLN A 47 10.37 1.01 -5.36
N MET A 48 9.26 1.30 -4.67
CA MET A 48 8.92 0.66 -3.41
C MET A 48 8.70 -0.85 -3.58
N SER A 49 8.05 -1.29 -4.66
CA SER A 49 7.87 -2.72 -4.94
C SER A 49 9.20 -3.44 -5.21
N GLY A 50 10.17 -2.75 -5.83
CA GLY A 50 11.52 -3.28 -6.01
C GLY A 50 12.24 -3.51 -4.67
N GLY A 51 12.14 -2.58 -3.74
CA GLY A 51 12.68 -2.73 -2.38
C GLY A 51 12.06 -3.88 -1.60
N ILE A 52 10.73 -4.06 -1.72
CA ILE A 52 10.02 -5.21 -1.14
C ILE A 52 10.54 -6.52 -1.76
N ALA A 53 10.66 -6.59 -3.09
CA ALA A 53 11.11 -7.78 -3.79
C ALA A 53 12.54 -8.18 -3.37
N TYR A 54 13.43 -7.21 -3.25
CA TYR A 54 14.79 -7.44 -2.76
C TYR A 54 14.79 -8.00 -1.32
N SER A 55 14.06 -7.39 -0.41
CA SER A 55 13.95 -7.86 0.97
C SER A 55 13.30 -9.25 1.06
N ALA A 56 12.31 -9.54 0.21
CA ALA A 56 11.64 -10.82 0.17
C ALA A 56 12.57 -11.96 -0.33
N LEU A 57 13.48 -11.67 -1.25
CA LEU A 57 14.45 -12.66 -1.73
C LEU A 57 15.28 -13.24 -0.57
N PHE A 58 15.80 -12.36 0.31
CA PHE A 58 16.56 -12.81 1.49
C PHE A 58 15.68 -13.57 2.50
N THR A 59 14.44 -13.11 2.66
CA THR A 59 13.48 -13.77 3.56
C THR A 59 13.13 -15.18 3.05
N ILE A 60 12.95 -15.34 1.73
CA ILE A 60 12.68 -16.65 1.12
C ILE A 60 13.90 -17.58 1.28
N ALA A 61 15.12 -17.09 1.06
CA ALA A 61 16.33 -17.90 1.28
C ALA A 61 16.41 -18.41 2.72
N GLY A 62 16.17 -17.53 3.71
CA GLY A 62 16.11 -17.94 5.12
C GLY A 62 14.95 -18.90 5.42
N ALA A 63 13.77 -18.68 4.82
CA ALA A 63 12.62 -19.57 4.98
C ALA A 63 12.88 -20.98 4.44
N LEU A 64 13.55 -21.09 3.29
CA LEU A 64 13.94 -22.37 2.71
C LEU A 64 14.92 -23.11 3.63
N THR A 65 15.96 -22.42 4.12
CA THR A 65 16.93 -23.02 5.05
C THR A 65 16.26 -23.58 6.30
N ILE A 66 15.42 -22.78 6.96
CA ILE A 66 14.72 -23.21 8.18
C ILE A 66 13.67 -24.28 7.88
N GLY A 67 12.92 -24.11 6.79
CA GLY A 67 11.91 -25.09 6.37
C GLY A 67 12.51 -26.46 6.08
N LEU A 68 13.65 -26.50 5.37
CA LEU A 68 14.35 -27.73 5.06
C LEU A 68 14.98 -28.36 6.32
N SER A 69 15.54 -27.57 7.23
CA SER A 69 16.05 -28.06 8.52
C SER A 69 14.93 -28.69 9.36
N ALA A 70 13.78 -28.04 9.46
CA ALA A 70 12.62 -28.55 10.18
C ALA A 70 12.07 -29.86 9.52
N PHE A 71 12.03 -29.87 8.20
CA PHE A 71 11.61 -31.05 7.45
C PHE A 71 12.59 -32.23 7.64
N SER A 72 13.89 -31.97 7.54
CA SER A 72 14.92 -33.01 7.77
C SER A 72 14.79 -33.64 9.15
N TYR A 73 14.50 -32.80 10.17
CA TYR A 73 14.29 -33.29 11.53
C TYR A 73 13.02 -34.16 11.68
N THR A 74 11.90 -33.71 11.11
CA THR A 74 10.61 -34.36 11.35
C THR A 74 10.33 -35.53 10.40
N LEU A 75 10.72 -35.42 9.14
CA LEU A 75 10.30 -36.29 8.05
C LEU A 75 11.47 -36.77 7.16
N GLY A 76 12.71 -36.36 7.44
CA GLY A 76 13.89 -36.63 6.60
C GLY A 76 14.24 -38.11 6.42
N GLY A 77 13.79 -38.99 7.36
CA GLY A 77 13.92 -40.45 7.26
C GLY A 77 13.00 -41.09 6.21
N ASN A 78 12.00 -40.36 5.67
CA ASN A 78 11.08 -40.90 4.67
C ASN A 78 11.44 -40.41 3.25
N ALA A 79 12.06 -41.29 2.45
CA ALA A 79 12.51 -40.96 1.10
C ALA A 79 11.39 -40.43 0.19
N LYS A 80 10.16 -41.00 0.28
CA LYS A 80 9.01 -40.56 -0.55
C LYS A 80 8.55 -39.17 -0.20
N LEU A 81 8.54 -38.80 1.08
CA LEU A 81 8.15 -37.45 1.52
C LEU A 81 9.22 -36.42 1.13
N ARG A 82 10.48 -36.81 1.17
CA ARG A 82 11.61 -35.99 0.73
C ARG A 82 11.53 -35.66 -0.77
N GLU A 83 11.32 -36.71 -1.61
CA GLU A 83 11.10 -36.51 -3.04
C GLU A 83 9.88 -35.62 -3.33
N GLY A 84 8.76 -35.82 -2.63
CA GLY A 84 7.56 -35.03 -2.76
C GLY A 84 7.77 -33.57 -2.36
N LEU A 85 8.57 -33.31 -1.32
CA LEU A 85 8.94 -31.95 -0.92
C LEU A 85 9.80 -31.25 -1.98
N PHE A 86 10.85 -31.94 -2.44
CA PHE A 86 11.74 -31.37 -3.46
C PHE A 86 11.01 -31.12 -4.77
N ALA A 87 10.13 -32.00 -5.21
CA ALA A 87 9.26 -31.79 -6.36
C ALA A 87 8.30 -30.59 -6.15
N SER A 88 7.81 -30.39 -4.92
CA SER A 88 6.96 -29.23 -4.58
C SER A 88 7.73 -27.91 -4.59
N ILE A 89 8.96 -27.91 -4.09
CA ILE A 89 9.84 -26.73 -4.12
C ILE A 89 10.23 -26.41 -5.56
N ASP A 90 10.60 -27.40 -6.36
CA ASP A 90 10.96 -27.20 -7.77
C ASP A 90 9.77 -26.69 -8.58
N SER A 91 8.55 -27.16 -8.31
CA SER A 91 7.34 -26.65 -8.95
C SER A 91 6.96 -25.23 -8.52
N ALA A 92 7.27 -24.85 -7.26
CA ALA A 92 6.99 -23.52 -6.73
C ALA A 92 8.07 -22.49 -7.12
N LEU A 93 9.32 -22.93 -7.19
CA LEU A 93 10.51 -22.14 -7.48
C LEU A 93 11.39 -22.86 -8.51
N PRO A 94 10.97 -22.91 -9.76
CA PRO A 94 11.69 -23.65 -10.80
C PRO A 94 13.12 -23.14 -10.99
N GLY A 95 14.06 -24.08 -11.12
CA GLY A 95 15.46 -23.75 -11.32
C GLY A 95 16.25 -23.41 -10.05
N VAL A 96 15.67 -23.57 -8.87
CA VAL A 96 16.38 -23.41 -7.60
C VAL A 96 17.05 -24.71 -7.18
N LEU A 97 16.41 -25.85 -7.36
CA LEU A 97 16.95 -27.15 -6.98
C LEU A 97 17.58 -27.89 -8.18
N ILE A 98 18.73 -28.51 -7.93
CA ILE A 98 19.34 -29.44 -8.89
C ILE A 98 18.44 -30.68 -8.97
N THR A 99 17.91 -30.93 -10.16
CA THR A 99 17.06 -32.08 -10.49
C THR A 99 17.64 -32.78 -11.72
N ALA A 100 17.15 -33.99 -12.03
CA ALA A 100 17.53 -34.67 -13.24
C ALA A 100 17.28 -33.85 -14.52
N ASP A 101 16.22 -33.03 -14.49
CA ASP A 101 15.84 -32.18 -15.60
C ASP A 101 16.59 -30.82 -15.61
N ASN A 102 17.22 -30.44 -14.49
CA ASN A 102 17.98 -29.19 -14.37
C ASN A 102 19.23 -29.33 -13.51
N PRO A 103 20.33 -29.89 -14.10
CA PRO A 103 21.56 -30.19 -13.36
C PRO A 103 22.39 -28.93 -12.99
N ASN A 104 22.06 -27.78 -13.52
CA ASN A 104 22.77 -26.50 -13.29
C ASN A 104 22.00 -25.53 -12.38
N ALA A 105 21.06 -26.01 -11.59
CA ALA A 105 20.35 -25.22 -10.63
C ALA A 105 21.25 -24.78 -9.46
N LEU A 106 20.70 -23.91 -8.59
CA LEU A 106 21.46 -23.21 -7.56
C LEU A 106 21.84 -24.07 -6.34
N LEU A 107 21.02 -25.02 -5.98
CA LEU A 107 21.12 -25.77 -4.70
C LEU A 107 20.99 -27.27 -4.92
N ASP A 108 21.94 -28.02 -4.40
CA ASP A 108 21.83 -29.50 -4.34
C ASP A 108 20.83 -29.85 -3.22
N PRO A 109 19.79 -30.66 -3.52
CA PRO A 109 18.87 -31.17 -2.50
C PRO A 109 19.56 -31.89 -1.34
N ASN A 110 20.69 -32.53 -1.58
CA ASN A 110 21.44 -33.25 -0.54
C ASN A 110 22.18 -32.27 0.39
N ASP A 111 22.69 -31.15 -0.11
CA ASP A 111 23.33 -30.11 0.70
C ASP A 111 22.32 -29.36 1.61
N LEU A 112 21.03 -29.48 1.30
CA LEU A 112 19.96 -28.88 2.09
C LEU A 112 19.50 -29.75 3.26
N ILE A 113 19.96 -31.02 3.30
CA ILE A 113 19.68 -31.94 4.41
C ILE A 113 20.66 -31.62 5.52
N VAL A 114 20.18 -31.08 6.62
CA VAL A 114 21.01 -30.80 7.80
C VAL A 114 21.06 -32.04 8.69
N ASP A 115 22.22 -32.65 8.81
CA ASP A 115 22.41 -33.85 9.65
C ASP A 115 22.19 -33.56 11.14
N ASP A 116 22.49 -32.35 11.59
CA ASP A 116 22.23 -31.89 12.95
C ASP A 116 21.40 -30.58 12.95
N PRO A 117 20.07 -30.68 13.02
CA PRO A 117 19.16 -29.55 12.92
C PRO A 117 19.17 -28.62 14.14
N PHE A 118 19.74 -29.00 15.26
CA PHE A 118 19.82 -28.22 16.48
C PHE A 118 21.20 -27.59 16.74
N ASN A 119 22.02 -27.43 15.71
CA ASN A 119 23.31 -26.78 15.85
C ASN A 119 23.17 -25.24 16.01
N LEU A 120 24.24 -24.59 16.48
CA LEU A 120 24.28 -23.14 16.69
C LEU A 120 24.01 -22.36 15.40
N ALA A 121 24.42 -22.88 14.24
CA ALA A 121 24.21 -22.24 12.96
C ALA A 121 22.71 -22.18 12.60
N THR A 122 21.95 -23.25 12.84
CA THR A 122 20.48 -23.27 12.64
C THR A 122 19.78 -22.27 13.55
N PHE A 123 20.22 -22.13 14.80
CA PHE A 123 19.67 -21.14 15.71
C PHE A 123 19.93 -19.70 15.24
N ILE A 124 21.15 -19.41 14.79
CA ILE A 124 21.50 -18.11 14.21
C ILE A 124 20.67 -17.84 12.94
N ALA A 125 20.55 -18.85 12.06
CA ALA A 125 19.73 -18.74 10.85
C ALA A 125 18.26 -18.42 11.17
N LEU A 126 17.70 -19.05 12.22
CA LEU A 126 16.34 -18.75 12.68
C LEU A 126 16.19 -17.31 13.16
N LEU A 127 17.13 -16.80 13.93
CA LEU A 127 17.11 -15.40 14.39
C LEU A 127 17.18 -14.42 13.21
N VAL A 128 18.09 -14.67 12.27
CA VAL A 128 18.24 -13.86 11.05
C VAL A 128 16.98 -13.90 10.21
N PHE A 129 16.38 -15.08 10.03
CA PHE A 129 15.13 -15.25 9.31
C PHE A 129 13.97 -14.48 9.95
N LEU A 130 13.78 -14.61 11.27
CA LEU A 130 12.75 -13.87 11.99
C LEU A 130 12.95 -12.35 11.87
N TRP A 131 14.19 -11.89 12.03
CA TRP A 131 14.53 -10.48 11.86
C TRP A 131 14.23 -9.97 10.46
N SER A 132 14.64 -10.71 9.43
CA SER A 132 14.39 -10.40 8.02
C SER A 132 12.90 -10.40 7.70
N SER A 133 12.14 -11.37 8.19
CA SER A 133 10.68 -11.47 7.98
C SER A 133 9.94 -10.28 8.60
N ILE A 134 10.30 -9.90 9.83
CA ILE A 134 9.73 -8.71 10.50
C ILE A 134 10.10 -7.44 9.73
N GLY A 135 11.34 -7.34 9.23
CA GLY A 135 11.84 -6.23 8.43
C GLY A 135 11.08 -6.09 7.11
N LEU A 136 10.91 -7.20 6.37
CA LEU A 136 10.13 -7.26 5.13
C LEU A 136 8.70 -6.78 5.35
N MET A 137 8.01 -7.31 6.36
CA MET A 137 6.64 -6.91 6.67
C MET A 137 6.55 -5.46 7.16
N GLY A 138 7.57 -4.98 7.87
CA GLY A 138 7.68 -3.57 8.25
C GLY A 138 7.77 -2.65 7.03
N GLY A 139 8.66 -2.98 6.09
CA GLY A 139 8.77 -2.27 4.81
C GLY A 139 7.45 -2.31 4.01
N LEU A 140 6.80 -3.48 3.96
CA LEU A 140 5.51 -3.64 3.31
C LEU A 140 4.42 -2.79 3.97
N ALA A 141 4.36 -2.75 5.31
CA ALA A 141 3.40 -1.91 6.03
C ALA A 141 3.60 -0.42 5.72
N MET A 142 4.84 0.06 5.72
CA MET A 142 5.18 1.45 5.39
C MET A 142 4.81 1.79 3.94
N THR A 143 5.08 0.90 2.99
CA THR A 143 4.71 1.13 1.58
C THR A 143 3.20 1.14 1.37
N ILE A 144 2.44 0.25 2.05
CA ILE A 144 0.99 0.30 2.05
C ILE A 144 0.50 1.64 2.63
N GLN A 145 1.01 2.09 3.78
CA GLN A 145 0.65 3.38 4.39
C GLN A 145 0.90 4.54 3.41
N SER A 146 2.01 4.53 2.67
CA SER A 146 2.31 5.53 1.66
C SER A 146 1.28 5.59 0.54
N MET A 147 0.69 4.45 0.13
CA MET A 147 -0.39 4.41 -0.88
C MET A 147 -1.64 5.18 -0.39
N PHE A 148 -1.89 5.19 0.94
CA PHE A 148 -2.97 5.96 1.55
C PHE A 148 -2.59 7.39 1.91
N GLY A 149 -1.34 7.81 1.69
CA GLY A 149 -0.85 9.12 2.11
C GLY A 149 -0.59 9.24 3.61
N ILE A 150 -0.46 8.12 4.30
CA ILE A 150 -0.16 8.08 5.73
C ILE A 150 1.35 8.01 5.90
N VAL A 151 1.93 9.00 6.55
CA VAL A 151 3.39 9.06 6.82
C VAL A 151 3.79 8.05 7.89
N ALA A 152 3.02 7.97 8.97
CA ALA A 152 3.23 7.01 10.05
C ALA A 152 1.95 6.78 10.85
N VAL A 153 1.74 5.54 11.30
CA VAL A 153 0.71 5.22 12.28
C VAL A 153 1.36 5.18 13.66
N PRO A 154 0.95 6.04 14.60
CA PRO A 154 1.52 6.05 15.95
C PRO A 154 1.14 4.76 16.69
N ARG A 155 2.09 3.85 16.87
CA ARG A 155 1.93 2.58 17.57
C ARG A 155 3.14 2.31 18.46
N ASN A 156 2.92 1.51 19.49
CA ASN A 156 4.02 1.00 20.31
C ASN A 156 4.98 0.17 19.42
N PRO A 157 6.31 0.38 19.50
CA PRO A 157 7.29 -0.35 18.68
C PRO A 157 7.18 -1.87 18.81
N VAL A 158 6.92 -2.39 20.02
CA VAL A 158 6.75 -3.84 20.24
C VAL A 158 5.49 -4.34 19.55
N ALA A 159 4.36 -3.65 19.69
CA ALA A 159 3.13 -4.00 18.99
C ALA A 159 3.30 -3.98 17.46
N THR A 160 4.07 -3.03 16.93
CA THR A 160 4.39 -2.97 15.50
C THR A 160 5.17 -4.20 15.05
N LYS A 161 6.18 -4.63 15.80
CA LYS A 161 6.95 -5.83 15.48
C LYS A 161 6.11 -7.12 15.52
N LEU A 162 5.22 -7.24 16.53
CA LEU A 162 4.29 -8.36 16.61
C LEU A 162 3.28 -8.38 15.48
N LEU A 163 2.76 -7.22 15.07
CA LEU A 163 1.86 -7.10 13.93
C LEU A 163 2.56 -7.43 12.60
N ASN A 164 3.81 -7.03 12.43
CA ASN A 164 4.61 -7.41 11.27
C ASN A 164 4.83 -8.93 11.21
N LEU A 165 5.17 -9.54 12.35
CA LEU A 165 5.31 -11.00 12.44
C LEU A 165 3.99 -11.71 12.13
N SER A 166 2.87 -11.23 12.67
CA SER A 166 1.54 -11.80 12.36
C SER A 166 1.19 -11.63 10.88
N GLY A 167 1.57 -10.51 10.25
CA GLY A 167 1.43 -10.31 8.81
C GLY A 167 2.18 -11.36 8.00
N PHE A 168 3.41 -11.67 8.41
CA PHE A 168 4.20 -12.73 7.79
C PHE A 168 3.55 -14.11 7.95
N ILE A 169 3.10 -14.44 9.15
CA ILE A 169 2.40 -15.71 9.42
C ILE A 169 1.13 -15.83 8.57
N VAL A 170 0.31 -14.78 8.52
CA VAL A 170 -0.93 -14.79 7.71
C VAL A 170 -0.63 -14.93 6.23
N LEU A 171 0.43 -14.27 5.72
CA LEU A 171 0.88 -14.43 4.33
C LEU A 171 1.29 -15.87 4.05
N CYS A 172 2.14 -16.46 4.89
CA CYS A 172 2.57 -17.85 4.76
C CYS A 172 1.39 -18.83 4.81
N LEU A 173 0.49 -18.66 5.79
CA LEU A 173 -0.71 -19.50 5.90
C LEU A 173 -1.62 -19.35 4.68
N GLY A 174 -1.76 -18.15 4.14
CA GLY A 174 -2.52 -17.91 2.91
C GLY A 174 -1.94 -18.68 1.73
N VAL A 175 -0.62 -18.57 1.49
CA VAL A 175 0.06 -19.27 0.41
C VAL A 175 -0.04 -20.79 0.60
N LEU A 176 0.23 -21.29 1.80
CA LEU A 176 0.13 -22.73 2.09
C LEU A 176 -1.31 -23.24 1.91
N SER A 177 -2.30 -22.50 2.42
CA SER A 177 -3.72 -22.89 2.29
C SER A 177 -4.16 -22.98 0.84
N THR A 178 -3.76 -22.04 -0.01
CA THR A 178 -4.10 -22.08 -1.44
C THR A 178 -3.40 -23.24 -2.15
N THR A 179 -2.15 -23.55 -1.81
CA THR A 179 -1.39 -24.68 -2.37
C THR A 179 -2.00 -26.02 -1.97
N VAL A 180 -2.30 -26.18 -0.68
CA VAL A 180 -2.96 -27.39 -0.14
C VAL A 180 -4.34 -27.56 -0.77
N LEU A 181 -5.13 -26.48 -0.90
CA LEU A 181 -6.46 -26.55 -1.50
C LEU A 181 -6.41 -27.04 -2.95
N VAL A 182 -5.49 -26.52 -3.76
CA VAL A 182 -5.34 -26.97 -5.16
C VAL A 182 -4.94 -28.46 -5.22
N SER A 183 -4.07 -28.91 -4.32
CA SER A 183 -3.68 -30.32 -4.24
C SER A 183 -4.83 -31.21 -3.78
N LEU A 184 -5.56 -30.80 -2.74
CA LEU A 184 -6.74 -31.51 -2.25
C LEU A 184 -7.86 -31.60 -3.29
N THR A 185 -8.06 -30.54 -4.09
CA THR A 185 -9.06 -30.58 -5.16
C THR A 185 -8.81 -31.71 -6.14
N ARG A 186 -7.55 -31.97 -6.49
CA ARG A 186 -7.19 -33.10 -7.37
C ARG A 186 -7.45 -34.46 -6.74
N LEU A 187 -7.18 -34.57 -5.43
CA LEU A 187 -7.38 -35.84 -4.71
C LEU A 187 -8.86 -36.14 -4.41
N PHE A 188 -9.63 -35.10 -4.09
CA PHE A 188 -11.02 -35.26 -3.70
C PHE A 188 -12.01 -35.20 -4.87
N SER A 189 -11.57 -34.74 -6.06
CA SER A 189 -12.44 -34.70 -7.23
C SER A 189 -13.05 -36.06 -7.57
N ASP A 190 -12.22 -37.11 -7.60
CA ASP A 190 -12.67 -38.46 -7.97
C ASP A 190 -13.61 -39.06 -6.91
N TRP A 191 -13.34 -38.82 -5.64
CA TRP A 191 -14.22 -39.26 -4.54
C TRP A 191 -15.55 -38.50 -4.55
N LEU A 192 -15.51 -37.19 -4.73
CA LEU A 192 -16.71 -36.35 -4.75
C LEU A 192 -17.61 -36.66 -5.95
N PHE A 193 -17.00 -36.94 -7.11
CA PHE A 193 -17.74 -37.36 -8.30
C PHE A 193 -18.43 -38.70 -8.08
N GLY A 194 -17.76 -39.67 -7.46
CA GLY A 194 -18.34 -40.95 -7.10
C GLY A 194 -19.50 -40.83 -6.11
N PHE A 195 -19.40 -39.92 -5.14
CA PHE A 195 -20.42 -39.71 -4.10
C PHE A 195 -21.64 -38.93 -4.63
N LEU A 196 -21.46 -37.92 -5.46
CA LEU A 196 -22.54 -37.10 -5.99
C LEU A 196 -23.20 -37.69 -7.24
N GLY A 197 -22.66 -38.76 -7.81
CA GLY A 197 -23.15 -39.33 -9.05
C GLY A 197 -23.04 -38.41 -10.27
N ILE A 198 -22.24 -37.35 -10.15
CA ILE A 198 -22.00 -36.35 -11.21
C ILE A 198 -20.75 -36.80 -11.96
N SER A 199 -20.93 -37.53 -13.04
CA SER A 199 -19.81 -37.94 -13.90
C SER A 199 -19.63 -36.96 -15.05
N GLY A 200 -18.37 -36.70 -15.41
CA GLY A 200 -18.01 -35.95 -16.61
C GLY A 200 -17.59 -34.49 -16.39
N ALA A 201 -17.55 -33.74 -17.49
CA ALA A 201 -17.04 -32.35 -17.57
C ALA A 201 -17.71 -31.37 -16.61
N VAL A 202 -19.00 -31.58 -16.31
CA VAL A 202 -19.78 -30.68 -15.41
C VAL A 202 -19.27 -30.77 -13.97
N GLY A 203 -19.04 -31.98 -13.45
CA GLY A 203 -18.51 -32.15 -12.11
C GLY A 203 -17.11 -31.54 -11.97
N ALA A 204 -16.22 -31.79 -12.95
CA ALA A 204 -14.89 -31.20 -13.00
C ALA A 204 -14.91 -29.67 -13.01
N PHE A 205 -15.85 -29.08 -13.75
CA PHE A 205 -16.06 -27.62 -13.77
C PHE A 205 -16.41 -27.06 -12.37
N PHE A 206 -17.39 -27.65 -11.68
CA PHE A 206 -17.82 -27.16 -10.36
C PHE A 206 -16.72 -27.28 -9.29
N VAL A 207 -15.97 -28.38 -9.28
CA VAL A 207 -14.86 -28.56 -8.33
C VAL A 207 -13.73 -27.58 -8.64
N THR A 208 -13.39 -27.39 -9.89
CA THR A 208 -12.37 -26.43 -10.32
C THR A 208 -12.80 -25.00 -10.01
N ALA A 209 -14.01 -24.61 -10.36
CA ALA A 209 -14.56 -23.28 -10.06
C ALA A 209 -14.63 -23.01 -8.54
N GLY A 210 -15.07 -24.00 -7.76
CA GLY A 210 -15.09 -23.93 -6.31
C GLY A 210 -13.71 -23.71 -5.70
N SER A 211 -12.69 -24.40 -6.20
CA SER A 211 -11.29 -24.24 -5.75
C SER A 211 -10.76 -22.83 -6.04
N TYR A 212 -11.01 -22.31 -7.24
CA TYR A 212 -10.63 -20.94 -7.59
C TYR A 212 -11.36 -19.91 -6.72
N LEU A 213 -12.64 -20.16 -6.40
CA LEU A 213 -13.41 -19.27 -5.53
C LEU A 213 -12.84 -19.25 -4.11
N VAL A 214 -12.50 -20.39 -3.54
CA VAL A 214 -11.91 -20.46 -2.19
C VAL A 214 -10.51 -19.82 -2.19
N ALA A 215 -9.69 -20.10 -3.20
CA ALA A 215 -8.40 -19.43 -3.36
C ALA A 215 -8.54 -17.90 -3.46
N PHE A 216 -9.52 -17.44 -4.24
CA PHE A 216 -9.86 -16.02 -4.34
C PHE A 216 -10.23 -15.40 -2.99
N VAL A 217 -11.06 -16.07 -2.19
CA VAL A 217 -11.47 -15.59 -0.87
C VAL A 217 -10.28 -15.54 0.08
N ILE A 218 -9.41 -16.56 0.07
CA ILE A 218 -8.19 -16.59 0.89
C ILE A 218 -7.26 -15.44 0.51
N ASP A 219 -6.95 -15.28 -0.78
CA ASP A 219 -6.08 -14.22 -1.28
C ASP A 219 -6.63 -12.82 -0.91
N ALA A 220 -7.95 -12.61 -1.09
CA ALA A 220 -8.61 -11.36 -0.68
C ALA A 220 -8.51 -11.12 0.83
N ALA A 221 -8.73 -12.14 1.65
CA ALA A 221 -8.66 -12.05 3.11
C ALA A 221 -7.25 -11.71 3.59
N VAL A 222 -6.22 -12.32 3.00
CA VAL A 222 -4.81 -12.01 3.29
C VAL A 222 -4.53 -10.53 3.00
N VAL A 223 -4.91 -10.03 1.83
CA VAL A 223 -4.66 -8.64 1.46
C VAL A 223 -5.42 -7.66 2.37
N ILE A 224 -6.68 -7.96 2.70
CA ILE A 224 -7.47 -7.17 3.64
C ILE A 224 -6.78 -7.14 5.01
N TYR A 225 -6.27 -8.27 5.49
CA TYR A 225 -5.52 -8.34 6.74
C TYR A 225 -4.25 -7.47 6.70
N LEU A 226 -3.45 -7.56 5.63
CA LEU A 226 -2.24 -6.76 5.46
C LEU A 226 -2.54 -5.25 5.46
N ILE A 227 -3.62 -4.83 4.78
CA ILE A 227 -4.01 -3.41 4.74
C ILE A 227 -4.59 -2.95 6.08
N ARG A 228 -5.54 -3.69 6.67
CA ARG A 228 -6.31 -3.21 7.82
C ARG A 228 -5.58 -3.42 9.15
N VAL A 229 -5.04 -4.63 9.35
CA VAL A 229 -4.49 -5.05 10.65
C VAL A 229 -3.00 -4.73 10.72
N MET A 230 -2.21 -5.27 9.80
CA MET A 230 -0.76 -5.12 9.81
C MET A 230 -0.35 -3.65 9.58
N SER A 231 -0.79 -3.03 8.49
CA SER A 231 -0.42 -1.63 8.21
C SER A 231 -1.22 -0.61 9.03
N GLY A 232 -2.37 -1.01 9.61
CA GLY A 232 -3.18 -0.18 10.49
C GLY A 232 -4.02 0.87 9.80
N VAL A 233 -4.22 0.74 8.52
CA VAL A 233 -5.08 1.62 7.73
C VAL A 233 -6.55 1.32 8.03
N ARG A 234 -7.31 2.35 8.38
CA ARG A 234 -8.75 2.25 8.71
C ARG A 234 -9.62 2.58 7.51
N ALA A 235 -9.50 1.80 6.43
CA ALA A 235 -10.34 1.97 5.26
C ALA A 235 -11.77 1.43 5.49
N PRO A 236 -12.79 2.00 4.80
CA PRO A 236 -14.15 1.47 4.81
C PRO A 236 -14.22 0.03 4.32
N ALA A 237 -15.13 -0.78 4.88
CA ALA A 237 -15.23 -2.21 4.55
C ALA A 237 -15.50 -2.46 3.05
N LYS A 238 -16.32 -1.62 2.42
CA LYS A 238 -16.60 -1.70 0.97
C LYS A 238 -15.34 -1.53 0.13
N ASP A 239 -14.50 -0.57 0.48
CA ASP A 239 -13.26 -0.30 -0.24
C ASP A 239 -12.21 -1.39 -0.02
N LEU A 240 -12.15 -1.95 1.20
CA LEU A 240 -11.32 -3.11 1.52
C LEU A 240 -11.71 -4.34 0.70
N LEU A 241 -13.01 -4.60 0.57
CA LEU A 241 -13.51 -5.72 -0.25
C LEU A 241 -13.17 -5.52 -1.73
N ILE A 242 -13.33 -4.29 -2.27
CA ILE A 242 -12.99 -3.99 -3.66
C ILE A 242 -11.49 -4.17 -3.89
N GLY A 243 -10.64 -3.64 -3.02
CA GLY A 243 -9.18 -3.79 -3.13
C GLY A 243 -8.74 -5.23 -2.95
N GLY A 244 -9.30 -5.96 -1.99
CA GLY A 244 -9.06 -7.39 -1.81
C GLY A 244 -9.46 -8.22 -3.03
N ALA A 245 -10.62 -7.93 -3.63
CA ALA A 245 -11.07 -8.58 -4.85
C ALA A 245 -10.12 -8.30 -6.04
N VAL A 246 -9.66 -7.05 -6.22
CA VAL A 246 -8.68 -6.69 -7.26
C VAL A 246 -7.36 -7.43 -7.05
N ALA A 247 -6.88 -7.52 -5.81
CA ALA A 247 -5.67 -8.27 -5.48
C ALA A 247 -5.83 -9.76 -5.78
N ALA A 248 -6.94 -10.37 -5.37
CA ALA A 248 -7.21 -11.78 -5.57
C ALA A 248 -7.36 -12.14 -7.06
N LEU A 249 -8.05 -11.31 -7.85
CA LEU A 249 -8.14 -11.46 -9.30
C LEU A 249 -6.76 -11.36 -9.96
N GLY A 250 -5.98 -10.33 -9.59
CA GLY A 250 -4.63 -10.14 -10.11
C GLY A 250 -3.69 -11.28 -9.71
N SER A 251 -3.78 -11.79 -8.48
CA SER A 251 -3.02 -12.95 -8.00
C SER A 251 -3.35 -14.21 -8.81
N GLY A 252 -4.64 -14.45 -9.10
CA GLY A 252 -5.09 -15.54 -9.96
C GLY A 252 -4.52 -15.44 -11.39
N ILE A 253 -4.55 -14.25 -11.99
CA ILE A 253 -3.97 -13.99 -13.31
C ILE A 253 -2.46 -14.22 -13.30
N LEU A 254 -1.75 -13.67 -12.30
CA LEU A 254 -0.31 -13.87 -12.17
C LEU A 254 0.04 -15.35 -12.01
N ARG A 255 -0.73 -16.09 -11.21
CA ARG A 255 -0.54 -17.54 -11.02
C ARG A 255 -0.69 -18.32 -12.32
N TYR A 256 -1.68 -17.97 -13.16
CA TYR A 256 -1.88 -18.55 -14.49
C TYR A 256 -0.71 -18.22 -15.44
N LEU A 257 -0.27 -16.94 -15.45
CA LEU A 257 0.86 -16.52 -16.30
C LEU A 257 2.20 -17.11 -15.83
N GLY A 258 2.39 -17.30 -14.52
CA GLY A 258 3.62 -17.85 -13.95
C GLY A 258 3.91 -19.27 -14.41
N THR A 259 2.90 -20.11 -14.50
CA THR A 259 3.04 -21.48 -15.00
C THR A 259 3.49 -21.51 -16.47
N SER A 260 3.17 -20.49 -17.25
CA SER A 260 3.52 -20.40 -18.67
C SER A 260 4.91 -19.80 -18.92
N ALA A 261 5.36 -18.88 -18.05
CA ALA A 261 6.63 -18.16 -18.23
C ALA A 261 7.86 -18.99 -17.88
N VAL A 262 7.73 -19.93 -16.94
CA VAL A 262 8.83 -20.74 -16.44
C VAL A 262 9.36 -21.73 -17.48
N GLY A 263 8.52 -22.22 -18.38
CA GLY A 263 8.90 -23.15 -19.44
C GLY A 263 9.84 -22.61 -20.51
N SER A 264 10.08 -21.30 -20.56
CA SER A 264 10.83 -20.66 -21.66
C SER A 264 12.31 -20.32 -21.35
N VAL A 265 12.76 -20.47 -20.10
CA VAL A 265 14.09 -19.94 -19.66
C VAL A 265 15.23 -20.98 -19.72
N THR A 266 14.95 -22.24 -20.04
CA THR A 266 15.85 -23.39 -19.81
C THR A 266 16.97 -23.60 -20.85
N ASN A 267 17.18 -22.73 -21.83
CA ASN A 267 18.03 -23.02 -22.99
C ASN A 267 19.54 -22.69 -22.83
N ASN A 268 19.96 -22.09 -21.71
CA ASN A 268 21.38 -21.78 -21.52
C ASN A 268 21.89 -22.12 -20.11
N PRO A 269 22.68 -23.22 -19.93
CA PRO A 269 23.09 -23.70 -18.62
C PRO A 269 23.90 -22.71 -17.79
N LEU A 270 24.75 -21.89 -18.41
CA LEU A 270 25.61 -20.91 -17.72
C LEU A 270 24.82 -19.75 -17.11
N LEU A 271 23.64 -19.47 -17.65
CA LEU A 271 22.78 -18.39 -17.20
C LEU A 271 21.63 -18.88 -16.32
N ALA A 272 21.44 -20.20 -16.18
CA ALA A 272 20.28 -20.78 -15.51
C ALA A 272 20.15 -20.33 -14.05
N GLY A 273 21.23 -20.37 -13.27
CA GLY A 273 21.22 -19.93 -11.88
C GLY A 273 20.93 -18.43 -11.71
N PHE A 274 21.56 -17.60 -12.53
CA PHE A 274 21.30 -16.15 -12.53
C PHE A 274 19.86 -15.85 -13.01
N ALA A 275 19.41 -16.53 -14.06
CA ALA A 275 18.06 -16.40 -14.59
C ALA A 275 16.99 -16.80 -13.55
N ALA A 276 17.23 -17.84 -12.76
CA ALA A 276 16.32 -18.23 -11.67
C ALA A 276 16.16 -17.13 -10.63
N ILE A 277 17.26 -16.55 -10.12
CA ILE A 277 17.20 -15.44 -9.15
C ILE A 277 16.46 -14.24 -9.73
N VAL A 278 16.76 -13.85 -10.98
CA VAL A 278 16.10 -12.73 -11.66
C VAL A 278 14.61 -13.01 -11.85
N THR A 279 14.25 -14.26 -12.20
CA THR A 279 12.85 -14.67 -12.38
C THR A 279 12.08 -14.58 -11.08
N ILE A 280 12.64 -15.10 -9.97
CA ILE A 280 12.04 -15.01 -8.63
C ILE A 280 11.87 -13.54 -8.23
N LEU A 281 12.93 -12.73 -8.40
CA LEU A 281 12.90 -11.31 -8.08
C LEU A 281 11.82 -10.57 -8.87
N LEU A 282 11.74 -10.84 -10.18
CA LEU A 282 10.72 -10.27 -11.05
C LEU A 282 9.31 -10.68 -10.62
N TRP A 283 9.13 -11.96 -10.29
CA TRP A 283 7.85 -12.50 -9.83
C TRP A 283 7.37 -11.85 -8.53
N ILE A 284 8.26 -11.78 -7.52
CA ILE A 284 7.96 -11.10 -6.26
C ILE A 284 7.68 -9.62 -6.49
N ASN A 285 8.42 -8.97 -7.40
CA ASN A 285 8.17 -7.57 -7.77
C ASN A 285 6.77 -7.38 -8.36
N PHE A 286 6.29 -8.30 -9.21
CA PHE A 286 4.92 -8.24 -9.74
C PHE A 286 3.87 -8.42 -8.65
N LEU A 287 4.08 -9.36 -7.72
CA LEU A 287 3.18 -9.57 -6.58
C LEU A 287 3.15 -8.32 -5.66
N ALA A 288 4.30 -7.73 -5.39
CA ALA A 288 4.39 -6.49 -4.62
C ALA A 288 3.67 -5.32 -5.32
N ARG A 289 3.87 -5.16 -6.64
CA ARG A 289 3.14 -4.15 -7.44
C ARG A 289 1.65 -4.36 -7.38
N LEU A 290 1.19 -5.58 -7.56
CA LEU A 290 -0.23 -5.92 -7.48
C LEU A 290 -0.82 -5.54 -6.14
N LEU A 291 -0.14 -5.88 -5.04
CA LEU A 291 -0.58 -5.54 -3.68
C LEU A 291 -0.65 -4.02 -3.48
N LEU A 292 0.37 -3.27 -3.92
CA LEU A 292 0.39 -1.81 -3.80
C LEU A 292 -0.68 -1.12 -4.68
N VAL A 293 -0.92 -1.63 -5.89
CA VAL A 293 -2.03 -1.16 -6.74
C VAL A 293 -3.37 -1.46 -6.08
N ALA A 294 -3.56 -2.64 -5.52
CA ALA A 294 -4.77 -2.99 -4.77
C ALA A 294 -4.97 -2.09 -3.54
N ALA A 295 -3.89 -1.73 -2.84
CA ALA A 295 -3.92 -0.74 -1.75
C ALA A 295 -4.34 0.65 -2.27
N CYS A 296 -3.85 1.09 -3.44
CA CYS A 296 -4.31 2.33 -4.08
C CYS A 296 -5.79 2.26 -4.51
N VAL A 297 -6.26 1.11 -5.01
CA VAL A 297 -7.68 0.91 -5.31
C VAL A 297 -8.52 0.98 -4.04
N THR A 298 -8.03 0.38 -2.93
CA THR A 298 -8.68 0.48 -1.61
C THR A 298 -8.72 1.93 -1.13
N ALA A 299 -7.63 2.68 -1.30
CA ALA A 299 -7.54 4.08 -0.91
C ALA A 299 -8.53 4.98 -1.66
N ASN A 300 -8.93 4.58 -2.89
CA ASN A 300 -9.84 5.35 -3.74
C ASN A 300 -9.49 6.86 -3.80
N PRO A 301 -8.27 7.23 -4.18
CA PRO A 301 -7.79 8.60 -4.11
C PRO A 301 -8.62 9.53 -5.01
N PRO A 302 -8.69 10.83 -4.70
CA PRO A 302 -9.24 11.82 -5.63
C PRO A 302 -8.39 11.87 -6.92
N ALA A 303 -8.93 12.46 -7.96
CA ALA A 303 -8.16 12.73 -9.16
C ALA A 303 -7.01 13.71 -8.81
N PRO A 304 -5.78 13.47 -9.31
CA PRO A 304 -4.67 14.37 -9.02
C PRO A 304 -4.95 15.75 -9.63
N SER A 305 -4.80 16.78 -8.83
CA SER A 305 -4.71 18.16 -9.31
C SER A 305 -3.30 18.45 -9.83
N GLY A 306 -3.17 19.36 -10.79
CA GLY A 306 -1.85 19.89 -11.17
C GLY A 306 -1.18 20.62 -10.01
N PRO A 307 0.12 20.92 -10.12
CA PRO A 307 0.80 21.74 -9.13
C PRO A 307 0.16 23.13 -9.08
N THR A 308 0.04 23.67 -7.88
CA THR A 308 -0.46 25.05 -7.70
C THR A 308 0.55 26.09 -8.19
N PRO A 309 0.14 27.34 -8.47
CA PRO A 309 1.06 28.39 -8.87
C PRO A 309 2.21 28.58 -7.89
N SER A 310 1.94 28.56 -6.58
CA SER A 310 2.97 28.66 -5.53
C SER A 310 3.94 27.47 -5.57
N GLN A 311 3.47 26.25 -5.78
CA GLN A 311 4.35 25.10 -5.94
C GLN A 311 5.24 25.20 -7.19
N LEU A 312 4.72 25.77 -8.29
CA LEU A 312 5.51 26.00 -9.51
C LEU A 312 6.56 27.08 -9.29
N GLU A 313 6.24 28.15 -8.58
CA GLU A 313 7.17 29.23 -8.23
C GLU A 313 8.34 28.69 -7.41
N HIS A 314 8.06 27.91 -6.36
CA HIS A 314 9.11 27.32 -5.51
C HIS A 314 9.99 26.28 -6.23
N LEU A 315 9.51 25.66 -7.32
CA LEU A 315 10.35 24.75 -8.11
C LEU A 315 11.50 25.44 -8.83
N GLU A 316 11.40 26.73 -9.10
CA GLU A 316 12.43 27.54 -9.77
C GLU A 316 13.39 28.22 -8.78
N GLU A 317 13.08 28.20 -7.47
CA GLU A 317 13.93 28.76 -6.42
C GLU A 317 15.11 27.83 -6.07
N SER A 318 16.12 28.38 -5.38
CA SER A 318 17.24 27.60 -4.87
C SER A 318 17.56 28.01 -3.43
N PRO A 319 17.39 27.10 -2.47
CA PRO A 319 16.91 25.72 -2.57
C PRO A 319 15.39 25.66 -2.90
N ASN A 320 14.94 24.61 -3.61
CA ASN A 320 13.55 24.40 -3.97
C ASN A 320 12.82 23.44 -3.01
N TYR A 321 13.25 23.39 -1.77
CA TYR A 321 12.71 22.57 -0.70
C TYR A 321 12.85 23.28 0.64
N VAL A 322 12.03 22.90 1.61
CA VAL A 322 12.10 23.46 2.97
C VAL A 322 13.30 22.90 3.72
N THR A 323 14.15 23.78 4.27
CA THR A 323 15.36 23.40 4.98
C THR A 323 15.67 24.33 6.18
N GLU A 324 16.32 23.79 7.20
CA GLU A 324 16.84 24.58 8.32
C GLU A 324 18.03 25.46 7.93
N SER A 325 18.75 25.08 6.86
CA SER A 325 19.93 25.85 6.39
C SER A 325 19.54 27.21 5.81
N GLU A 326 18.33 27.32 5.29
CA GLU A 326 17.76 28.56 4.75
C GLU A 326 16.41 28.84 5.43
N PRO A 327 16.42 29.64 6.54
CA PRO A 327 15.22 29.86 7.36
C PRO A 327 14.05 30.48 6.60
N ASP A 328 14.29 31.18 5.49
CA ASP A 328 13.24 31.80 4.67
C ASP A 328 12.35 30.74 4.00
N THR A 329 12.88 29.57 3.68
CA THR A 329 12.10 28.45 3.11
C THR A 329 11.06 27.91 4.10
N LYS A 330 11.24 28.09 5.40
CA LYS A 330 10.27 27.67 6.43
C LYS A 330 9.00 28.52 6.47
N ARG A 331 8.99 29.64 5.76
CA ARG A 331 7.79 30.47 5.60
C ARG A 331 6.82 29.91 4.58
N TRP A 332 7.29 29.04 3.68
CA TRP A 332 6.45 28.37 2.70
C TRP A 332 5.46 27.43 3.40
N VAL A 333 4.27 27.31 2.87
CA VAL A 333 3.27 26.38 3.40
C VAL A 333 3.75 24.95 3.16
N HIS A 334 4.04 24.24 4.23
CA HIS A 334 4.58 22.90 4.18
C HIS A 334 4.00 22.00 5.28
N ASP A 335 4.00 20.70 5.04
CA ASP A 335 3.64 19.72 6.05
C ASP A 335 4.79 19.63 7.10
N PRO A 336 4.55 19.95 8.36
CA PRO A 336 5.58 19.97 9.40
C PRO A 336 6.23 18.61 9.69
N ARG A 337 5.62 17.51 9.26
CA ARG A 337 6.14 16.15 9.45
C ARG A 337 7.06 15.71 8.32
N SER A 338 6.70 16.04 7.10
CA SER A 338 7.41 15.59 5.90
C SER A 338 8.28 16.67 5.26
N GLY A 339 8.09 17.95 5.61
CA GLY A 339 8.72 19.09 4.96
C GLY A 339 8.25 19.31 3.51
N ILE A 340 7.23 18.57 3.05
CA ILE A 340 6.74 18.69 1.68
C ILE A 340 5.95 19.99 1.54
N ILE A 341 6.24 20.76 0.49
CA ILE A 341 5.50 21.99 0.17
C ILE A 341 4.04 21.62 -0.10
N ALA A 342 3.15 22.20 0.69
CA ALA A 342 1.72 21.98 0.57
C ALA A 342 1.16 22.75 -0.64
N PRO A 343 0.13 22.22 -1.32
CA PRO A 343 -0.61 23.01 -2.31
C PRO A 343 -1.31 24.18 -1.62
N ASP A 344 -1.50 25.27 -2.36
CA ASP A 344 -2.32 26.38 -1.87
C ASP A 344 -3.71 25.90 -1.48
N PRO A 345 -4.28 26.41 -0.41
CA PRO A 345 -5.66 26.12 -0.09
C PRO A 345 -6.55 26.52 -1.27
N PRO A 346 -7.58 25.70 -1.61
CA PRO A 346 -8.51 26.09 -2.66
C PRO A 346 -9.05 27.48 -2.35
N GLU A 347 -9.05 28.36 -3.37
CA GLU A 347 -9.73 29.64 -3.23
C GLU A 347 -11.13 29.37 -2.70
N PRO A 348 -11.55 30.06 -1.61
CA PRO A 348 -12.90 29.89 -1.11
C PRO A 348 -13.85 30.16 -2.29
N GLU A 349 -14.63 29.16 -2.68
CA GLU A 349 -15.69 29.37 -3.67
C GLU A 349 -16.46 30.60 -3.21
N ALA A 350 -16.48 31.64 -4.05
CA ALA A 350 -17.22 32.83 -3.76
C ALA A 350 -18.66 32.39 -3.44
N GLU A 351 -19.04 32.49 -2.16
CA GLU A 351 -20.39 32.12 -1.74
C GLU A 351 -21.37 32.96 -2.57
N VAL A 352 -21.95 32.30 -3.56
CA VAL A 352 -23.09 32.88 -4.27
C VAL A 352 -24.19 32.97 -3.22
N ALA A 353 -24.31 34.16 -2.61
CA ALA A 353 -25.32 34.39 -1.60
C ALA A 353 -26.67 34.04 -2.22
N PRO A 354 -27.41 33.08 -1.65
CA PRO A 354 -28.70 32.73 -2.20
C PRO A 354 -29.58 33.94 -2.25
N GLU A 355 -30.13 34.28 -3.43
CA GLU A 355 -31.09 35.36 -3.65
C GLU A 355 -32.42 35.09 -2.93
N TRP A 356 -32.37 34.83 -1.65
CA TRP A 356 -33.57 34.57 -0.86
C TRP A 356 -33.99 35.86 -0.15
N SER A 357 -35.22 36.27 -0.39
CA SER A 357 -35.85 37.38 0.32
C SER A 357 -36.83 36.86 1.40
N GLY A 358 -37.02 37.65 2.45
CA GLY A 358 -37.97 37.35 3.50
C GLY A 358 -37.42 36.61 4.72
N TRP A 359 -38.33 36.07 5.58
CA TRP A 359 -37.98 35.46 6.85
C TRP A 359 -37.08 34.20 6.73
N LYS A 360 -37.19 33.49 5.62
CA LYS A 360 -36.30 32.33 5.32
C LYS A 360 -34.86 32.77 5.11
N ALA A 361 -34.65 33.91 4.41
CA ALA A 361 -33.33 34.48 4.21
C ALA A 361 -32.70 34.98 5.53
N ALA A 362 -33.49 35.62 6.38
CA ALA A 362 -33.04 36.06 7.71
C ALA A 362 -32.62 34.87 8.60
N ARG A 363 -33.34 33.75 8.51
CA ARG A 363 -33.01 32.51 9.26
C ARG A 363 -31.79 31.80 8.71
N ALA A 364 -31.59 31.83 7.38
CA ALA A 364 -30.41 31.31 6.73
C ALA A 364 -29.17 32.14 7.09
N ARG A 365 -29.25 33.48 7.04
CA ARG A 365 -28.14 34.37 7.47
C ARG A 365 -27.71 34.11 8.91
N LYS A 366 -28.65 34.00 9.85
CA LYS A 366 -28.32 33.66 11.24
C LYS A 366 -27.61 32.28 11.39
N ARG A 367 -27.96 31.31 10.55
CA ARG A 367 -27.30 30.00 10.56
C ARG A 367 -25.87 30.06 9.98
N ILE A 368 -25.70 30.87 8.92
CA ILE A 368 -24.38 31.09 8.30
C ILE A 368 -23.48 31.84 9.29
N GLU A 369 -23.95 32.92 9.91
CA GLU A 369 -23.21 33.68 10.94
C GLU A 369 -22.83 32.78 12.14
N ALA A 370 -23.72 31.90 12.59
CA ALA A 370 -23.43 30.97 13.66
C ALA A 370 -22.40 29.89 13.24
N ALA A 371 -22.46 29.45 11.99
CA ALA A 371 -21.48 28.48 11.45
C ALA A 371 -20.09 29.10 11.25
N GLU A 372 -20.04 30.36 10.79
CA GLU A 372 -18.78 31.11 10.68
C GLU A 372 -18.15 31.37 12.05
N GLN A 373 -18.95 31.72 13.07
CA GLN A 373 -18.45 31.87 14.43
C GLN A 373 -17.92 30.54 14.98
N ALA A 374 -18.61 29.44 14.75
CA ALA A 374 -18.16 28.10 15.16
C ALA A 374 -16.86 27.68 14.43
N LYS A 375 -16.71 28.06 13.15
CA LYS A 375 -15.49 27.83 12.36
C LYS A 375 -14.31 28.60 12.94
N VAL A 376 -14.47 29.88 13.21
CA VAL A 376 -13.45 30.74 13.83
C VAL A 376 -13.04 30.22 15.22
N GLU A 377 -14.01 29.76 16.02
CA GLU A 377 -13.69 29.14 17.32
C GLU A 377 -12.93 27.81 17.16
N ALA A 378 -13.27 26.99 16.17
CA ALA A 378 -12.58 25.75 15.89
C ALA A 378 -11.15 25.98 15.38
N GLU A 379 -10.93 26.96 14.49
CA GLU A 379 -9.61 27.38 14.01
C GLU A 379 -8.73 27.93 15.16
N ALA A 380 -9.31 28.72 16.06
CA ALA A 380 -8.62 29.21 17.24
C ALA A 380 -8.21 28.06 18.20
N GLN A 381 -9.06 27.04 18.37
CA GLN A 381 -8.74 25.85 19.15
C GLN A 381 -7.65 25.02 18.48
N LEU A 382 -7.69 24.89 17.15
CA LEU A 382 -6.67 24.19 16.37
C LEU A 382 -5.31 24.90 16.52
N ALA A 383 -5.27 26.22 16.37
CA ALA A 383 -4.04 27.00 16.54
C ALA A 383 -3.45 26.87 17.95
N ILE A 384 -4.31 26.81 18.98
CA ILE A 384 -3.87 26.56 20.37
C ILE A 384 -3.31 25.13 20.51
N ALA A 385 -3.95 24.15 19.91
CA ALA A 385 -3.50 22.77 19.94
C ALA A 385 -2.18 22.58 19.18
N GLU A 386 -2.00 23.23 18.04
CA GLU A 386 -0.75 23.24 17.27
C GLU A 386 0.40 23.91 18.02
N ASP A 387 0.14 25.04 18.69
CA ASP A 387 1.14 25.74 19.50
C ASP A 387 1.55 24.92 20.74
N ALA A 388 0.61 24.22 21.35
CA ALA A 388 0.86 23.27 22.44
C ALA A 388 1.68 22.06 21.97
N TYR A 389 1.41 21.55 20.76
CA TYR A 389 2.18 20.47 20.17
C TYR A 389 3.62 20.87 19.84
N ARG A 390 3.85 22.09 19.33
CA ARG A 390 5.19 22.62 19.02
C ARG A 390 6.08 22.79 20.26
N ARG A 391 5.51 22.96 21.46
CA ARG A 391 6.27 23.12 22.72
C ARG A 391 6.61 21.85 23.44
N GLY A 392 6.18 20.71 22.92
CA GLY A 392 6.44 19.40 23.49
C GLY A 392 5.34 18.88 24.42
N ALA A 393 5.24 17.57 24.52
CA ALA A 393 4.14 16.90 25.23
C ALA A 393 4.06 17.23 26.73
N TRP A 394 5.15 17.63 27.36
CA TRP A 394 5.21 17.98 28.80
C TRP A 394 4.68 19.37 29.05
N ASP A 395 5.00 20.34 28.21
CA ASP A 395 4.45 21.70 28.33
C ASP A 395 2.96 21.75 28.05
N ALA A 396 2.45 20.86 27.18
CA ALA A 396 1.03 20.74 26.89
C ALA A 396 0.23 20.24 28.12
N PHE A 397 0.80 19.40 28.95
CA PHE A 397 0.13 18.90 30.16
C PHE A 397 -0.02 19.99 31.23
N TYR A 398 1.00 20.84 31.42
CA TYR A 398 0.96 21.95 32.37
C TYR A 398 0.31 23.21 31.81
N ALA A 399 0.31 23.41 30.50
CA ALA A 399 -0.31 24.54 29.83
C ALA A 399 -1.85 24.48 29.81
N ARG A 400 -2.44 23.30 29.99
CA ARG A 400 -3.89 23.09 29.92
C ARG A 400 -4.69 23.92 30.93
N THR A 401 -4.08 24.35 32.03
CA THR A 401 -4.74 25.12 33.08
C THR A 401 -4.40 26.62 33.09
N ARG A 402 -3.28 27.05 32.56
CA ARG A 402 -2.88 28.47 32.58
C ARG A 402 -2.87 29.16 31.21
N TYR A 403 -2.88 28.42 30.11
CA TYR A 403 -2.58 28.92 28.76
C TYR A 403 -3.80 29.31 27.94
N THR A 404 -4.98 28.82 28.24
CA THR A 404 -6.18 29.10 27.46
C THR A 404 -6.50 30.62 27.40
N THR A 405 -6.27 31.34 28.47
CA THR A 405 -6.54 32.80 28.53
C THR A 405 -5.43 33.60 27.83
N ASN A 406 -4.17 33.19 27.98
CA ASN A 406 -3.04 33.96 27.42
C ASN A 406 -2.85 33.69 25.90
N ALA A 407 -3.12 32.51 25.41
CA ALA A 407 -3.06 32.19 23.98
C ALA A 407 -4.20 32.88 23.22
N LYS A 408 -5.40 32.95 23.81
CA LYS A 408 -6.52 33.71 23.26
C LYS A 408 -6.20 35.21 23.15
N ASN A 409 -5.59 35.77 24.18
CA ASN A 409 -5.16 37.18 24.21
C ASN A 409 -3.99 37.45 23.23
N ALA A 410 -3.10 36.50 23.02
CA ALA A 410 -1.99 36.62 22.07
C ALA A 410 -2.44 36.50 20.60
N ALA A 411 -3.43 35.65 20.30
CA ALA A 411 -4.06 35.58 18.98
C ALA A 411 -4.83 36.82 18.63
N VAL A 412 -5.56 37.40 19.60
CA VAL A 412 -6.26 38.71 19.47
C VAL A 412 -5.26 39.83 19.24
N LYS A 413 -4.11 39.80 19.93
CA LYS A 413 -3.07 40.84 19.79
C LYS A 413 -2.34 40.81 18.45
N ARG A 414 -2.28 39.63 17.80
CA ARG A 414 -1.70 39.46 16.45
C ARG A 414 -2.68 39.81 15.32
N GLY A 415 -3.93 40.11 15.62
CA GLY A 415 -4.95 40.39 14.60
C GLY A 415 -5.55 39.15 13.93
N ASP A 416 -5.11 37.95 14.37
CA ASP A 416 -5.54 36.65 13.79
C ASP A 416 -6.99 36.30 14.20
N VAL A 417 -7.53 36.96 15.26
CA VAL A 417 -8.90 36.74 15.76
C VAL A 417 -9.47 38.07 16.26
N VAL A 418 -10.57 38.50 15.70
CA VAL A 418 -11.33 39.66 16.17
C VAL A 418 -12.48 39.19 17.06
N ILE A 419 -12.36 39.37 18.37
CA ILE A 419 -13.47 39.15 19.29
C ILE A 419 -14.40 40.34 19.20
N LYS A 420 -15.55 40.20 18.57
CA LYS A 420 -16.66 41.20 18.70
C LYS A 420 -17.24 41.05 20.10
N ASP A 421 -17.04 42.09 20.92
CA ASP A 421 -17.72 42.19 22.19
C ASP A 421 -19.25 42.19 21.98
N LYS A 422 -19.94 41.34 22.71
CA LYS A 422 -21.38 41.37 22.81
C LYS A 422 -21.74 42.51 23.74
N SER A 423 -22.06 43.68 23.19
CA SER A 423 -22.89 44.67 23.86
C SER A 423 -24.38 44.38 23.68
#